data_8679163ebaab6d4964db130a98dfc393
#
_entry.id   8679163ebaab6d4964db130a98dfc393
#
_cell.length_a   1.000
_cell.length_b   1.000
_cell.length_c   1.000
_cell.angle_alpha   90.00
_cell.angle_beta   90.00
_cell.angle_gamma   90.00
#
_symmetry.space_group_name_H-M   'P 1'
#
loop_
_entity.id
_entity.type
_entity.pdbx_description
1 polymer ?
#
loop_
_entity_poly.entity_id
_entity_poly.type
_entity_poly.pdbx_seq_one_letter_code
_entity_poly.pdbx_strand_id
1 'polypeptide(L)'
;MSVFFKLKSSQNSLLPLLCLAMIFLASCASHRKAKVQEAKIDKVITTARSYTGTPYKYGGTTRAGMDCSGLLLNAFRSIDFTLPRTSEAQSKLGKEVKLQEVKPGDLVFFATGKKKRKITHVGLVTEKKAKDNIKFIHASSSLGVIEANLLADYYKKSFRLARRIIEP
;
A
#
# COMPACT_ATOMS: atom_id res chain seq x y z
N MET A 1 45.00 -41.67 -48.98
CA MET A 1 43.79 -40.87 -49.25
C MET A 1 42.88 -41.03 -48.07
N SER A 2 43.05 -40.13 -47.03
CA SER A 2 42.30 -40.22 -45.77
C SER A 2 41.18 -39.17 -45.75
N VAL A 3 39.97 -39.62 -45.66
CA VAL A 3 38.80 -38.77 -45.56
C VAL A 3 38.49 -38.51 -44.08
N PHE A 4 38.77 -37.29 -43.62
CA PHE A 4 38.39 -36.85 -42.26
C PHE A 4 36.89 -36.45 -42.28
N PHE A 5 36.06 -37.25 -41.64
CA PHE A 5 34.63 -36.94 -41.38
C PHE A 5 34.57 -36.02 -40.16
N LYS A 6 34.24 -34.75 -40.41
CA LYS A 6 34.10 -33.73 -39.36
C LYS A 6 32.69 -33.83 -38.75
N LEU A 7 32.58 -34.46 -37.60
CA LEU A 7 31.36 -34.45 -36.79
C LEU A 7 31.06 -33.02 -36.33
N LYS A 8 29.99 -32.43 -36.93
CA LYS A 8 29.50 -31.11 -36.55
C LYS A 8 28.71 -31.25 -35.24
N SER A 9 29.24 -30.72 -34.15
CA SER A 9 28.64 -30.73 -32.82
C SER A 9 27.29 -29.96 -32.82
N SER A 10 26.19 -30.70 -32.62
CA SER A 10 24.82 -30.20 -32.50
C SER A 10 24.49 -29.74 -31.05
N GLN A 11 25.43 -29.13 -30.34
CA GLN A 11 25.23 -28.77 -28.92
C GLN A 11 24.62 -27.36 -28.71
N ASN A 12 24.39 -26.56 -29.76
CA ASN A 12 24.04 -25.14 -29.57
C ASN A 12 22.53 -24.82 -29.57
N SER A 13 21.64 -25.79 -29.70
CA SER A 13 20.21 -25.54 -29.82
C SER A 13 19.41 -25.62 -28.50
N LEU A 14 19.95 -26.29 -27.48
CA LEU A 14 19.25 -26.47 -26.20
C LEU A 14 19.38 -25.25 -25.28
N LEU A 15 20.48 -24.51 -25.36
CA LEU A 15 20.74 -23.34 -24.49
C LEU A 15 19.71 -22.20 -24.66
N PRO A 16 19.38 -21.76 -25.89
CA PRO A 16 18.36 -20.73 -26.08
C PRO A 16 16.96 -21.18 -25.65
N LEU A 17 16.62 -22.46 -25.80
CA LEU A 17 15.34 -23.01 -25.35
C LEU A 17 15.24 -23.00 -23.82
N LEU A 18 16.31 -23.34 -23.13
CA LEU A 18 16.41 -23.31 -21.66
C LEU A 18 16.28 -21.88 -21.12
N CYS A 19 16.95 -20.91 -21.76
CA CYS A 19 16.83 -19.50 -21.41
C CYS A 19 15.41 -18.96 -21.60
N LEU A 20 14.75 -19.34 -22.70
CA LEU A 20 13.37 -18.95 -22.97
C LEU A 20 12.42 -19.51 -21.90
N ALA A 21 12.56 -20.77 -21.54
CA ALA A 21 11.77 -21.41 -20.48
C ALA A 21 11.94 -20.74 -19.11
N MET A 22 13.16 -20.35 -18.76
CA MET A 22 13.43 -19.63 -17.49
C MET A 22 12.79 -18.24 -17.48
N ILE A 23 12.77 -17.50 -18.60
CA ILE A 23 12.11 -16.21 -18.73
C ILE A 23 10.59 -16.35 -18.54
N PHE A 24 9.98 -17.38 -19.12
CA PHE A 24 8.54 -17.65 -18.95
C PHE A 24 8.19 -17.98 -17.49
N LEU A 25 8.98 -18.80 -16.81
CA LEU A 25 8.76 -19.16 -15.40
C LEU A 25 8.91 -17.95 -14.47
N ALA A 26 9.90 -17.10 -14.69
CA ALA A 26 10.12 -15.87 -13.93
C ALA A 26 8.97 -14.87 -14.13
N SER A 27 8.44 -14.74 -15.35
CA SER A 27 7.30 -13.89 -15.67
C SER A 27 6.02 -14.33 -14.95
N CYS A 28 5.72 -15.64 -14.94
CA CYS A 28 4.57 -16.19 -14.22
C CYS A 28 4.66 -15.96 -12.70
N ALA A 29 5.84 -16.12 -12.10
CA ALA A 29 6.03 -15.91 -10.67
C ALA A 29 5.85 -14.44 -10.27
N SER A 30 6.36 -13.50 -11.06
CA SER A 30 6.19 -12.06 -10.86
C SER A 30 4.72 -11.64 -10.97
N HIS A 31 4.01 -12.10 -11.98
CA HIS A 31 2.58 -11.83 -12.17
C HIS A 31 1.74 -12.35 -11.01
N ARG A 32 2.03 -13.55 -10.50
CA ARG A 32 1.34 -14.13 -9.34
C ARG A 32 1.57 -13.30 -8.08
N LYS A 33 2.79 -12.82 -7.82
CA LYS A 33 3.10 -11.94 -6.67
C LYS A 33 2.32 -10.64 -6.76
N ALA A 34 2.29 -9.99 -7.92
CA ALA A 34 1.56 -8.73 -8.13
C ALA A 34 0.05 -8.92 -7.86
N LYS A 35 -0.57 -10.01 -8.34
CA LYS A 35 -1.99 -10.32 -8.10
C LYS A 35 -2.29 -10.56 -6.61
N VAL A 36 -1.41 -11.25 -5.89
CA VAL A 36 -1.58 -11.46 -4.43
C VAL A 36 -1.48 -10.14 -3.67
N GLN A 37 -0.56 -9.26 -4.06
CA GLN A 37 -0.41 -7.94 -3.47
C GLN A 37 -1.66 -7.08 -3.70
N GLU A 38 -2.17 -7.03 -4.92
CA GLU A 38 -3.40 -6.31 -5.27
C GLU A 38 -4.59 -6.81 -4.43
N ALA A 39 -4.77 -8.12 -4.32
CA ALA A 39 -5.81 -8.70 -3.48
C ALA A 39 -5.68 -8.30 -1.98
N LYS A 40 -4.46 -8.20 -1.45
CA LYS A 40 -4.23 -7.70 -0.09
C LYS A 40 -4.61 -6.23 0.05
N ILE A 41 -4.24 -5.39 -0.91
CA ILE A 41 -4.58 -3.96 -0.92
C ILE A 41 -6.10 -3.79 -0.96
N ASP A 42 -6.79 -4.49 -1.85
CA ASP A 42 -8.24 -4.45 -1.97
C ASP A 42 -8.93 -4.90 -0.67
N LYS A 43 -8.43 -5.95 -0.03
CA LYS A 43 -8.96 -6.44 1.25
C LYS A 43 -8.81 -5.39 2.35
N VAL A 44 -7.66 -4.74 2.47
CA VAL A 44 -7.41 -3.67 3.44
C VAL A 44 -8.33 -2.48 3.20
N ILE A 45 -8.45 -2.01 1.95
CA ILE A 45 -9.31 -0.89 1.58
C ILE A 45 -10.78 -1.21 1.86
N THR A 46 -11.26 -2.39 1.43
CA THR A 46 -12.63 -2.84 1.65
C THR A 46 -12.94 -2.93 3.14
N THR A 47 -12.01 -3.45 3.94
CA THR A 47 -12.15 -3.51 5.40
C THR A 47 -12.21 -2.11 6.00
N ALA A 48 -11.34 -1.18 5.59
CA ALA A 48 -11.40 0.21 6.08
C ALA A 48 -12.74 0.87 5.73
N ARG A 49 -13.20 0.72 4.49
CA ARG A 49 -14.50 1.25 4.02
C ARG A 49 -15.69 0.68 4.77
N SER A 50 -15.62 -0.57 5.24
CA SER A 50 -16.70 -1.17 6.05
C SER A 50 -16.95 -0.44 7.36
N TYR A 51 -16.01 0.39 7.83
CA TYR A 51 -16.13 1.23 9.02
C TYR A 51 -16.66 2.64 8.73
N THR A 52 -16.95 3.00 7.48
CA THR A 52 -17.51 4.32 7.14
C THR A 52 -18.71 4.64 8.02
N GLY A 53 -18.78 5.88 8.54
CA GLY A 53 -19.81 6.34 9.46
C GLY A 53 -19.56 6.00 10.94
N THR A 54 -18.54 5.18 11.28
CA THR A 54 -18.17 4.93 12.68
C THR A 54 -17.75 6.24 13.35
N PRO A 55 -18.32 6.58 14.54
CA PRO A 55 -17.97 7.81 15.26
C PRO A 55 -16.48 7.86 15.65
N TYR A 56 -15.92 9.07 15.74
CA TYR A 56 -14.58 9.24 16.28
C TYR A 56 -14.57 9.02 17.80
N LYS A 57 -13.59 8.22 18.28
CA LYS A 57 -13.29 8.09 19.71
C LYS A 57 -11.79 7.93 19.88
N TYR A 58 -11.16 8.86 20.59
CA TYR A 58 -9.73 8.77 20.88
C TYR A 58 -9.41 7.45 21.61
N GLY A 59 -8.40 6.73 21.15
CA GLY A 59 -8.05 5.40 21.67
C GLY A 59 -8.99 4.27 21.25
N GLY A 60 -10.08 4.55 20.54
CA GLY A 60 -11.05 3.56 20.11
C GLY A 60 -10.58 2.71 18.93
N THR A 61 -11.11 1.47 18.87
CA THR A 61 -10.81 0.47 17.82
C THR A 61 -12.05 -0.32 17.40
N THR A 62 -13.27 0.10 17.80
CA THR A 62 -14.50 -0.64 17.54
C THR A 62 -15.50 0.19 16.75
N ARG A 63 -16.59 -0.41 16.29
CA ARG A 63 -17.69 0.32 15.62
C ARG A 63 -18.45 1.28 16.54
N ALA A 64 -18.33 1.14 17.86
CA ALA A 64 -18.86 2.11 18.82
C ALA A 64 -18.02 3.41 18.88
N GLY A 65 -16.84 3.39 18.27
CA GLY A 65 -15.95 4.54 18.12
C GLY A 65 -14.52 4.11 17.87
N MET A 66 -13.84 4.83 16.97
CA MET A 66 -12.44 4.58 16.64
C MET A 66 -11.66 5.84 16.31
N ASP A 67 -10.35 5.80 16.54
CA ASP A 67 -9.44 6.84 16.06
C ASP A 67 -8.78 6.47 14.72
N CYS A 68 -8.01 7.39 14.15
CA CYS A 68 -7.37 7.22 12.85
C CYS A 68 -6.44 6.00 12.79
N SER A 69 -5.60 5.78 13.79
CA SER A 69 -4.68 4.64 13.85
C SER A 69 -5.40 3.32 14.19
N GLY A 70 -6.50 3.38 14.94
CA GLY A 70 -7.36 2.24 15.24
C GLY A 70 -8.09 1.70 14.02
N LEU A 71 -8.58 2.59 13.14
CA LEU A 71 -9.14 2.22 11.84
C LEU A 71 -8.14 1.39 11.02
N LEU A 72 -6.91 1.90 10.88
CA LEU A 72 -5.89 1.23 10.07
C LEU A 72 -5.38 -0.06 10.70
N LEU A 73 -5.27 -0.11 12.04
CA LEU A 73 -4.96 -1.34 12.76
C LEU A 73 -5.96 -2.45 12.42
N ASN A 74 -7.26 -2.15 12.42
CA ASN A 74 -8.29 -3.11 12.05
C ASN A 74 -8.25 -3.47 10.56
N ALA A 75 -8.03 -2.49 9.68
CA ALA A 75 -7.94 -2.72 8.25
C ALA A 75 -6.79 -3.68 7.90
N PHE A 76 -5.60 -3.46 8.46
CA PHE A 76 -4.43 -4.30 8.18
C PHE A 76 -4.48 -5.68 8.85
N ARG A 77 -5.18 -5.84 9.97
CA ARG A 77 -5.47 -7.16 10.56
C ARG A 77 -6.19 -8.09 9.60
N SER A 78 -6.97 -7.57 8.65
CA SER A 78 -7.65 -8.40 7.64
C SER A 78 -6.70 -9.19 6.75
N ILE A 79 -5.43 -8.79 6.67
CA ILE A 79 -4.36 -9.47 5.92
C ILE A 79 -3.27 -10.05 6.85
N ASP A 80 -3.63 -10.31 8.12
CA ASP A 80 -2.74 -10.84 9.18
C ASP A 80 -1.52 -9.96 9.47
N PHE A 81 -1.62 -8.63 9.19
CA PHE A 81 -0.58 -7.67 9.49
C PHE A 81 -1.00 -6.75 10.65
N THR A 82 -0.22 -6.75 11.74
CA THR A 82 -0.51 -5.92 12.91
C THR A 82 0.30 -4.62 12.87
N LEU A 83 -0.40 -3.50 12.68
CA LEU A 83 0.19 -2.16 12.79
C LEU A 83 0.38 -1.77 14.28
N PRO A 84 1.36 -0.91 14.62
CA PRO A 84 1.44 -0.28 15.93
C PRO A 84 0.20 0.54 16.25
N ARG A 85 -0.07 0.73 17.55
CA ARG A 85 -1.31 1.41 18.00
C ARG A 85 -1.37 2.89 17.62
N THR A 86 -0.25 3.60 17.51
CA THR A 86 -0.23 5.05 17.31
C THR A 86 0.15 5.44 15.89
N SER A 87 -0.41 6.54 15.37
CA SER A 87 -0.05 7.09 14.06
C SER A 87 1.43 7.44 13.94
N GLU A 88 2.06 7.91 15.03
CA GLU A 88 3.50 8.20 15.07
C GLU A 88 4.34 6.93 14.89
N ALA A 89 4.00 5.83 15.55
CA ALA A 89 4.70 4.56 15.40
C ALA A 89 4.43 3.94 14.01
N GLN A 90 3.20 4.04 13.49
CA GLN A 90 2.86 3.60 12.13
C GLN A 90 3.66 4.35 11.06
N SER A 91 3.97 5.63 11.28
CA SER A 91 4.74 6.44 10.31
C SER A 91 6.20 6.01 10.12
N LYS A 92 6.70 5.14 10.98
CA LYS A 92 8.07 4.59 10.93
C LYS A 92 8.16 3.27 10.15
N LEU A 93 7.02 2.69 9.75
CA LEU A 93 6.97 1.41 9.05
C LEU A 93 7.02 1.58 7.53
N GLY A 94 7.47 0.54 6.85
CA GLY A 94 7.46 0.43 5.39
C GLY A 94 8.37 1.44 4.69
N LYS A 95 8.24 1.49 3.37
CA LYS A 95 9.03 2.36 2.50
C LYS A 95 8.41 3.74 2.40
N GLU A 96 9.23 4.79 2.47
CA GLU A 96 8.78 6.15 2.21
C GLU A 96 8.43 6.36 0.75
N VAL A 97 7.29 7.05 0.50
CA VAL A 97 6.76 7.32 -0.83
C VAL A 97 6.50 8.82 -0.97
N LYS A 98 6.90 9.41 -2.08
CA LYS A 98 6.58 10.81 -2.39
C LYS A 98 5.09 10.97 -2.66
N LEU A 99 4.52 12.15 -2.33
CA LEU A 99 3.10 12.42 -2.52
C LEU A 99 2.61 12.13 -3.95
N GLN A 100 3.43 12.44 -4.96
CA GLN A 100 3.10 12.22 -6.37
C GLN A 100 3.07 10.72 -6.75
N GLU A 101 3.75 9.87 -5.98
CA GLU A 101 3.92 8.43 -6.23
C GLU A 101 3.00 7.56 -5.39
N VAL A 102 2.16 8.17 -4.53
CA VAL A 102 1.20 7.41 -3.72
C VAL A 102 0.25 6.61 -4.59
N LYS A 103 -0.11 5.42 -4.10
CA LYS A 103 -1.04 4.47 -4.74
C LYS A 103 -2.05 3.99 -3.70
N PRO A 104 -3.19 3.39 -4.12
CA PRO A 104 -4.08 2.69 -3.20
C PRO A 104 -3.31 1.71 -2.32
N GLY A 105 -3.64 1.68 -1.03
CA GLY A 105 -2.94 0.89 -0.01
C GLY A 105 -1.80 1.60 0.72
N ASP A 106 -1.34 2.78 0.26
CA ASP A 106 -0.34 3.58 0.97
C ASP A 106 -0.96 4.31 2.18
N LEU A 107 -0.21 4.41 3.25
CA LEU A 107 -0.57 5.22 4.42
C LEU A 107 -0.09 6.65 4.23
N VAL A 108 -0.93 7.62 4.58
CA VAL A 108 -0.64 9.05 4.52
C VAL A 108 -0.71 9.66 5.91
N PHE A 109 0.30 10.44 6.29
CA PHE A 109 0.50 10.93 7.64
C PHE A 109 0.49 12.45 7.68
N PHE A 110 -0.14 13.00 8.72
CA PHE A 110 -0.38 14.42 8.87
C PHE A 110 0.02 14.93 10.25
N ALA A 111 0.40 16.22 10.31
CA ALA A 111 0.57 16.97 11.54
C ALA A 111 -0.56 18.00 11.66
N THR A 112 -1.70 17.57 12.23
CA THR A 112 -2.92 18.38 12.40
C THR A 112 -2.93 19.16 13.71
N GLY A 113 -2.02 18.88 14.64
CA GLY A 113 -1.92 19.56 15.93
C GLY A 113 -1.05 20.83 15.89
N LYS A 114 -0.91 21.48 17.05
CA LYS A 114 -0.10 22.71 17.21
C LYS A 114 1.37 22.52 16.80
N LYS A 115 1.95 21.36 17.06
CA LYS A 115 3.33 21.02 16.68
C LYS A 115 3.37 20.47 15.25
N LYS A 116 3.68 21.33 14.28
CA LYS A 116 3.65 21.02 12.83
C LYS A 116 4.59 19.89 12.37
N ARG A 117 5.53 19.44 13.22
CA ARG A 117 6.44 18.31 12.91
C ARG A 117 6.00 16.99 13.52
N LYS A 118 5.07 17.00 14.51
CA LYS A 118 4.62 15.79 15.18
C LYS A 118 3.49 15.14 14.39
N ILE A 119 3.66 13.88 14.01
CA ILE A 119 2.59 13.09 13.39
C ILE A 119 1.48 12.86 14.42
N THR A 120 0.28 13.31 14.07
CA THR A 120 -0.90 13.25 14.93
C THR A 120 -2.09 12.58 14.26
N HIS A 121 -2.00 12.33 12.94
CA HIS A 121 -3.09 11.76 12.18
C HIS A 121 -2.57 10.88 11.04
N VAL A 122 -3.39 9.90 10.64
CA VAL A 122 -3.08 8.95 9.58
C VAL A 122 -4.34 8.58 8.80
N GLY A 123 -4.19 8.26 7.52
CA GLY A 123 -5.23 7.71 6.67
C GLY A 123 -4.66 6.74 5.66
N LEU A 124 -5.53 6.03 4.96
CA LEU A 124 -5.22 5.04 3.94
C LEU A 124 -5.68 5.57 2.58
N VAL A 125 -4.78 5.61 1.59
CA VAL A 125 -5.15 5.94 0.21
C VAL A 125 -6.05 4.83 -0.34
N THR A 126 -7.24 5.20 -0.81
CA THR A 126 -8.24 4.27 -1.32
C THR A 126 -8.39 4.32 -2.83
N GLU A 127 -8.08 5.48 -3.44
CA GLU A 127 -8.23 5.68 -4.88
C GLU A 127 -7.28 6.78 -5.38
N LYS A 128 -6.78 6.61 -6.61
CA LYS A 128 -6.07 7.65 -7.35
C LYS A 128 -6.54 7.63 -8.81
N LYS A 129 -7.46 8.53 -9.17
CA LYS A 129 -8.01 8.63 -10.54
C LYS A 129 -7.18 9.54 -11.44
N ALA A 130 -6.61 10.62 -10.88
CA ALA A 130 -5.83 11.61 -11.61
C ALA A 130 -4.79 12.24 -10.68
N LYS A 131 -3.95 13.15 -11.20
CA LYS A 131 -2.92 13.85 -10.40
C LYS A 131 -3.52 14.70 -9.27
N ASP A 132 -4.75 15.16 -9.43
CA ASP A 132 -5.50 16.06 -8.54
C ASP A 132 -6.63 15.39 -7.77
N ASN A 133 -6.89 14.10 -8.01
CA ASN A 133 -7.94 13.36 -7.33
C ASN A 133 -7.40 12.09 -6.66
N ILE A 134 -6.97 12.26 -5.41
CA ILE A 134 -6.47 11.18 -4.56
C ILE A 134 -7.38 11.09 -3.35
N LYS A 135 -8.16 10.01 -3.25
CA LYS A 135 -9.01 9.74 -2.10
C LYS A 135 -8.26 8.95 -1.04
N PHE A 136 -8.53 9.26 0.21
CA PHE A 136 -8.06 8.50 1.35
C PHE A 136 -9.15 8.40 2.41
N ILE A 137 -9.18 7.29 3.15
CA ILE A 137 -10.10 7.06 4.27
C ILE A 137 -9.39 7.29 5.60
N HIS A 138 -10.06 7.94 6.52
CA HIS A 138 -9.55 8.23 7.86
C HIS A 138 -10.68 8.42 8.86
N ALA A 139 -10.38 8.37 10.17
CA ALA A 139 -11.33 8.77 11.21
C ALA A 139 -11.16 10.27 11.52
N SER A 140 -12.05 11.08 10.99
CA SER A 140 -12.16 12.52 11.28
C SER A 140 -12.69 12.73 12.69
N SER A 141 -12.08 13.65 13.46
CA SER A 141 -12.54 13.95 14.82
C SER A 141 -13.97 14.53 14.89
N SER A 142 -14.46 15.15 13.82
CA SER A 142 -15.78 15.75 13.74
C SER A 142 -16.82 14.93 12.97
N LEU A 143 -16.37 14.13 11.99
CA LEU A 143 -17.26 13.42 11.05
C LEU A 143 -17.19 11.90 11.17
N GLY A 144 -16.33 11.36 12.04
CA GLY A 144 -16.09 9.92 12.11
C GLY A 144 -15.30 9.40 10.91
N VAL A 145 -15.49 8.12 10.59
CA VAL A 145 -14.79 7.48 9.48
C VAL A 145 -15.40 7.90 8.14
N ILE A 146 -14.60 8.61 7.34
CA ILE A 146 -14.99 9.15 6.02
C ILE A 146 -13.87 9.00 5.00
N GLU A 147 -14.21 9.06 3.71
CA GLU A 147 -13.26 9.34 2.64
C GLU A 147 -13.18 10.84 2.34
N ALA A 148 -11.97 11.33 2.10
CA ALA A 148 -11.70 12.72 1.74
C ALA A 148 -10.69 12.81 0.59
N ASN A 149 -10.58 13.99 -0.06
CA ASN A 149 -9.54 14.25 -1.04
C ASN A 149 -8.25 14.68 -0.32
N LEU A 150 -7.18 13.93 -0.52
CA LEU A 150 -5.84 14.18 0.05
C LEU A 150 -5.29 15.57 -0.35
N LEU A 151 -5.67 16.07 -1.52
CA LEU A 151 -5.20 17.32 -2.07
C LEU A 151 -6.07 18.54 -1.71
N ALA A 152 -7.15 18.36 -0.95
CA ALA A 152 -7.87 19.47 -0.35
C ALA A 152 -6.92 20.28 0.56
N ASP A 153 -7.05 21.58 0.59
CA ASP A 153 -6.11 22.53 1.22
C ASP A 153 -5.73 22.15 2.65
N TYR A 154 -6.71 21.75 3.45
CA TYR A 154 -6.51 21.34 4.83
C TYR A 154 -5.53 20.15 4.95
N TYR A 155 -5.74 19.10 4.16
CA TYR A 155 -4.91 17.90 4.20
C TYR A 155 -3.56 18.13 3.54
N LYS A 156 -3.53 18.84 2.41
CA LYS A 156 -2.29 19.19 1.70
C LYS A 156 -1.33 20.00 2.58
N LYS A 157 -1.82 20.99 3.32
CA LYS A 157 -1.02 21.81 4.27
C LYS A 157 -0.49 20.99 5.45
N SER A 158 -1.26 20.04 5.94
CA SER A 158 -0.92 19.21 7.11
C SER A 158 -0.16 17.92 6.74
N PHE A 159 -0.11 17.51 5.48
CA PHE A 159 0.63 16.34 5.00
C PHE A 159 2.11 16.41 5.37
N ARG A 160 2.69 15.27 5.75
CA ARG A 160 4.11 15.17 6.14
C ARG A 160 4.85 14.10 5.36
N LEU A 161 4.32 12.90 5.26
CA LEU A 161 4.93 11.78 4.55
C LEU A 161 3.89 10.72 4.18
N ALA A 162 4.25 9.82 3.28
CA ALA A 162 3.50 8.62 2.99
C ALA A 162 4.38 7.38 3.15
N ARG A 163 3.77 6.25 3.51
CA ARG A 163 4.43 4.96 3.69
C ARG A 163 3.72 3.86 2.93
N ARG A 164 4.48 3.03 2.23
CA ARG A 164 4.02 1.78 1.61
C ARG A 164 4.38 0.63 2.49
N ILE A 165 3.35 -0.07 3.00
CA ILE A 165 3.49 -1.22 3.89
C ILE A 165 3.41 -2.52 3.11
N ILE A 166 2.51 -2.59 2.13
CA ILE A 166 2.31 -3.77 1.28
C ILE A 166 3.22 -3.62 0.06
N GLU A 167 4.34 -4.35 0.08
CA GLU A 167 5.29 -4.37 -1.04
C GLU A 167 5.13 -5.67 -1.87
N PRO A 168 5.62 -5.67 -3.14
CA PRO A 168 5.57 -6.82 -4.03
C PRO A 168 6.31 -8.04 -3.50
#